data_f40367178b29737cc4df196a16ac673f
#
_entry.id   f40367178b29737cc4df196a16ac673f
#
_cell.length_a   1.000
_cell.length_b   1.000
_cell.length_c   1.000
_cell.angle_alpha   90.00
_cell.angle_beta   90.00
_cell.angle_gamma   90.00
#
_symmetry.space_group_name_H-M   'P 1'
#
loop_
_entity.id
_entity.type
_entity.pdbx_description
1 polymer ?
#
loop_
_entity_poly.entity_id
_entity_poly.type
_entity_poly.pdbx_seq_one_letter_code
_entity_poly.pdbx_strand_id
1 'polypeptide(L)'
;MVNASDVETLFGAASGDTEELWKKMSFIRIDSNMVPYVSPEEYKSYHDEYVRTGHKTWETTDLWKQRYTFSGKYGANLMEEVARYAVVAAQVARDLEGQFDVIHAHDWLTYYAGIAAKRVSGKPLVVHMHATEYDRSGENVNTQVYAIERAGMHAADRVIAVSNLTRNIVINRYGVPAEKIVTVHNAVRFAQNSSKVPERGVTDKVVTFLGRITYQKGPDYFVEAAAKVLKRVPDVRFVMAGSGDMMNHVIRRVARLGIADRFHFTGFLRGEDVHKMFQLSDVYVMPSVSEPFGISPLEAMRSNVPVIISKQSGVAEVLDYAVKVDYWDVDALAAVSYTHLRA
;
A
#
# COMPACT_ATOMS: atom_id res chain seq x y z
N MET A 1 -3.81 2.73 2.18
CA MET A 1 -4.89 3.34 2.98
C MET A 1 -4.94 4.81 2.63
N VAL A 2 -6.10 5.27 2.22
CA VAL A 2 -6.32 6.68 1.90
C VAL A 2 -6.70 7.37 3.20
N ASN A 3 -6.00 8.43 3.57
CA ASN A 3 -6.36 9.23 4.72
C ASN A 3 -7.69 9.96 4.41
N ALA A 4 -8.57 10.13 5.38
CA ALA A 4 -9.86 10.81 5.17
C ALA A 4 -9.71 12.26 4.62
N SER A 5 -8.55 12.91 4.85
CA SER A 5 -8.19 14.19 4.25
C SER A 5 -7.93 14.13 2.74
N ASP A 6 -7.64 12.94 2.18
CA ASP A 6 -7.34 12.74 0.77
C ASP A 6 -8.58 12.35 -0.04
N VAL A 7 -9.73 12.19 0.63
CA VAL A 7 -11.00 11.77 0.01
C VAL A 7 -11.43 12.77 -1.07
N GLU A 8 -11.33 14.07 -0.82
CA GLU A 8 -11.65 15.09 -1.83
C GLU A 8 -10.66 15.08 -3.01
N THR A 9 -9.39 14.84 -2.77
CA THR A 9 -8.36 14.81 -3.81
C THR A 9 -8.44 13.55 -4.68
N LEU A 10 -8.81 12.42 -4.09
CA LEU A 10 -8.97 11.16 -4.82
C LEU A 10 -10.19 11.13 -5.73
N PHE A 11 -11.16 11.98 -5.49
CA PHE A 11 -12.48 11.89 -6.10
C PHE A 11 -12.89 13.12 -6.91
N GLY A 12 -12.09 14.17 -6.93
CA GLY A 12 -12.34 15.43 -7.65
C GLY A 12 -12.39 15.35 -9.18
N ALA A 13 -12.21 14.14 -9.75
CA ALA A 13 -12.29 13.89 -11.19
C ALA A 13 -13.28 12.76 -11.54
N ALA A 14 -14.36 12.61 -10.80
CA ALA A 14 -15.36 11.56 -11.04
C ALA A 14 -16.25 11.91 -12.24
N SER A 15 -16.37 10.98 -13.21
CA SER A 15 -17.41 11.02 -14.25
C SER A 15 -18.80 10.78 -13.64
N GLY A 16 -19.88 11.24 -14.32
CA GLY A 16 -21.26 11.30 -13.81
C GLY A 16 -21.81 10.11 -13.03
N ASP A 17 -21.42 8.87 -13.34
CA ASP A 17 -21.87 7.66 -12.62
C ASP A 17 -21.33 7.56 -11.18
N THR A 18 -20.18 8.14 -10.92
CA THR A 18 -19.59 8.21 -9.57
C THR A 18 -20.22 9.31 -8.73
N GLU A 19 -20.73 10.37 -9.31
CA GLU A 19 -21.39 11.47 -8.60
C GLU A 19 -22.69 11.03 -7.90
N GLU A 20 -23.42 10.10 -8.53
CA GLU A 20 -24.64 9.53 -7.94
C GLU A 20 -24.34 8.58 -6.76
N LEU A 21 -23.22 7.84 -6.84
CA LEU A 21 -22.74 7.01 -5.75
C LEU A 21 -22.34 7.88 -4.53
N TRP A 22 -21.70 9.02 -4.78
CA TRP A 22 -21.26 9.96 -3.74
C TRP A 22 -22.42 10.59 -2.97
N LYS A 23 -23.52 10.90 -3.65
CA LYS A 23 -24.74 11.42 -3.00
C LYS A 23 -25.37 10.44 -2.03
N LYS A 24 -25.05 9.14 -2.14
CA LYS A 24 -25.54 8.06 -1.27
C LYS A 24 -24.55 7.70 -0.16
N MET A 25 -23.37 8.32 -0.11
CA MET A 25 -22.35 8.04 0.90
C MET A 25 -22.38 9.08 2.03
N SER A 26 -22.44 8.61 3.26
CA SER A 26 -22.25 9.44 4.44
C SER A 26 -20.89 9.13 5.06
N PHE A 27 -20.11 10.17 5.34
CA PHE A 27 -18.81 10.04 5.96
C PHE A 27 -18.89 10.43 7.43
N ILE A 28 -18.58 9.50 8.32
CA ILE A 28 -18.39 9.78 9.74
C ILE A 28 -16.89 9.77 9.99
N ARG A 29 -16.34 10.95 10.28
CA ARG A 29 -14.95 11.09 10.63
C ARG A 29 -14.78 10.73 12.09
N ILE A 30 -13.96 9.71 12.35
CA ILE A 30 -13.48 9.38 13.68
C ILE A 30 -12.06 9.92 13.74
N ASP A 31 -11.81 10.92 14.59
CA ASP A 31 -10.47 11.44 14.82
C ASP A 31 -9.63 10.37 15.51
N SER A 32 -8.87 9.67 14.72
CA SER A 32 -7.94 8.65 15.15
C SER A 32 -6.59 8.90 14.49
N ASN A 33 -5.55 8.90 15.30
CA ASN A 33 -4.17 9.07 14.84
C ASN A 33 -3.55 7.73 14.40
N MET A 34 -4.36 6.78 13.99
CA MET A 34 -3.91 5.51 13.41
C MET A 34 -3.40 5.75 11.99
N VAL A 35 -2.20 6.31 11.85
CA VAL A 35 -1.49 6.39 10.57
C VAL A 35 -0.50 5.23 10.52
N PRO A 36 -0.76 4.17 9.75
CA PRO A 36 0.17 3.07 9.62
C PRO A 36 1.40 3.51 8.80
N TYR A 37 2.57 3.02 9.20
CA TYR A 37 3.80 3.08 8.41
C TYR A 37 4.47 4.45 8.24
N VAL A 38 4.29 5.39 9.16
CA VAL A 38 5.08 6.64 9.23
C VAL A 38 6.05 6.60 10.41
N SER A 39 7.22 7.20 10.23
CA SER A 39 8.16 7.39 11.34
C SER A 39 7.62 8.41 12.37
N PRO A 40 8.12 8.43 13.60
CA PRO A 40 7.73 9.42 14.61
C PRO A 40 7.98 10.88 14.15
N GLU A 41 9.05 11.11 13.36
CA GLU A 41 9.37 12.43 12.82
C GLU A 41 8.39 12.84 11.70
N GLU A 42 8.08 11.93 10.78
CA GLU A 42 7.07 12.18 9.73
C GLU A 42 5.69 12.42 10.36
N TYR A 43 5.32 11.65 11.37
CA TYR A 43 4.07 11.83 12.08
C TYR A 43 3.99 13.25 12.72
N LYS A 44 5.06 13.70 13.35
CA LYS A 44 5.11 15.04 13.94
C LYS A 44 4.91 16.13 12.89
N SER A 45 5.52 15.96 11.72
CA SER A 45 5.34 16.89 10.59
C SER A 45 3.88 16.92 10.10
N TYR A 46 3.22 15.77 9.97
CA TYR A 46 1.80 15.69 9.59
C TYR A 46 0.88 16.31 10.65
N HIS A 47 1.16 16.06 11.92
CA HIS A 47 0.41 16.62 13.04
C HIS A 47 0.55 18.15 13.10
N ASP A 48 1.76 18.67 12.95
CA ASP A 48 2.02 20.11 12.99
C ASP A 48 1.40 20.83 11.78
N GLU A 49 1.38 20.19 10.61
CA GLU A 49 0.70 20.69 9.41
C GLU A 49 -0.82 20.67 9.57
N TYR A 50 -1.38 19.61 10.13
CA TYR A 50 -2.81 19.48 10.43
C TYR A 50 -3.30 20.54 11.40
N VAL A 51 -2.55 20.80 12.47
CA VAL A 51 -2.86 21.85 13.46
C VAL A 51 -2.77 23.24 12.82
N ARG A 52 -1.81 23.47 11.93
CA ARG A 52 -1.59 24.77 11.27
C ARG A 52 -2.64 25.09 10.20
N THR A 53 -3.13 24.11 9.46
CA THR A 53 -4.07 24.32 8.35
C THR A 53 -5.52 24.49 8.77
N GLY A 54 -5.84 24.25 10.05
CA GLY A 54 -7.13 24.62 10.65
C GLY A 54 -8.34 24.04 9.90
N HIS A 55 -8.26 22.80 9.37
CA HIS A 55 -9.40 22.18 8.72
C HIS A 55 -10.59 22.14 9.69
N LYS A 56 -11.63 22.90 9.35
CA LYS A 56 -12.91 22.87 10.08
C LYS A 56 -13.45 21.47 10.04
N THR A 57 -13.33 20.78 11.15
CA THR A 57 -14.05 19.51 11.39
C THR A 57 -15.54 19.80 11.30
N TRP A 58 -16.26 18.98 10.53
CA TRP A 58 -17.71 18.95 10.63
C TRP A 58 -18.06 18.68 12.11
N GLU A 59 -18.95 19.52 12.67
CA GLU A 59 -19.36 19.42 14.07
C GLU A 59 -20.04 18.06 14.30
N THR A 60 -19.26 17.08 14.71
CA THR A 60 -19.80 15.99 15.52
C THR A 60 -20.27 16.62 16.80
N THR A 61 -21.52 16.40 17.16
CA THR A 61 -22.14 16.95 18.36
C THR A 61 -21.23 16.85 19.59
N ASP A 62 -21.17 17.88 20.42
CA ASP A 62 -20.24 18.02 21.59
C ASP A 62 -20.18 16.81 22.53
N LEU A 63 -21.17 15.92 22.49
CA LEU A 63 -21.19 14.64 23.21
C LEU A 63 -20.07 13.68 22.84
N TRP A 64 -19.55 13.74 21.59
CA TRP A 64 -18.49 12.87 21.10
C TRP A 64 -17.11 13.38 21.47
N LYS A 65 -16.90 14.70 21.47
CA LYS A 65 -15.65 15.35 21.85
C LYS A 65 -15.29 15.11 23.31
N GLN A 66 -16.28 14.98 24.19
CA GLN A 66 -16.05 14.79 25.64
C GLN A 66 -15.79 13.34 26.05
N ARG A 67 -16.23 12.34 25.28
CA ARG A 67 -16.14 10.93 25.67
C ARG A 67 -14.92 10.18 25.16
N TYR A 68 -14.34 10.58 24.04
CA TYR A 68 -13.27 9.82 23.38
C TYR A 68 -12.19 10.75 22.84
N THR A 69 -11.24 11.11 23.68
CA THR A 69 -10.02 11.82 23.26
C THR A 69 -9.00 10.80 22.81
N PHE A 70 -8.57 10.85 21.53
CA PHE A 70 -7.47 10.04 21.03
C PHE A 70 -6.14 10.75 21.34
N SER A 71 -5.14 10.02 21.85
CA SER A 71 -3.91 10.60 22.40
C SER A 71 -2.96 11.16 21.35
N GLY A 72 -3.16 10.91 20.10
CA GLY A 72 -2.32 11.41 18.99
C GLY A 72 -0.88 10.93 18.99
N LYS A 73 -0.53 9.93 19.79
CA LYS A 73 0.84 9.40 19.89
C LYS A 73 0.94 8.07 19.16
N TYR A 74 1.65 8.08 18.04
CA TYR A 74 1.97 6.86 17.30
C TYR A 74 3.18 6.13 17.94
N GLY A 75 3.18 4.82 17.92
CA GLY A 75 4.27 3.95 18.35
C GLY A 75 3.96 3.16 19.63
N ALA A 76 4.01 3.78 20.78
CA ALA A 76 3.83 3.05 22.06
C ALA A 76 2.38 2.64 22.35
N ASN A 77 1.38 3.34 21.77
CA ASN A 77 -0.05 3.19 22.10
C ASN A 77 -0.92 2.71 20.93
N LEU A 78 -0.33 2.19 19.83
CA LEU A 78 -1.10 1.77 18.65
C LEU A 78 -2.19 0.74 18.98
N MET A 79 -1.89 -0.23 19.84
CA MET A 79 -2.87 -1.27 20.24
C MET A 79 -4.01 -0.70 21.07
N GLU A 80 -3.74 0.31 21.90
CA GLU A 80 -4.78 1.04 22.63
C GLU A 80 -5.67 1.84 21.69
N GLU A 81 -5.10 2.49 20.67
CA GLU A 81 -5.86 3.23 19.67
C GLU A 81 -6.76 2.29 18.84
N VAL A 82 -6.27 1.11 18.46
CA VAL A 82 -7.08 0.07 17.80
C VAL A 82 -8.26 -0.36 18.68
N ALA A 83 -8.03 -0.53 19.99
CA ALA A 83 -9.10 -0.89 20.92
C ALA A 83 -10.13 0.25 21.09
N ARG A 84 -9.66 1.50 21.23
CA ARG A 84 -10.54 2.68 21.33
C ARG A 84 -11.37 2.88 20.07
N TYR A 85 -10.75 2.72 18.90
CA TYR A 85 -11.44 2.79 17.61
C TYR A 85 -12.57 1.76 17.54
N ALA A 86 -12.38 0.55 18.07
CA ALA A 86 -13.42 -0.46 18.13
C ALA A 86 -14.62 -0.05 19.01
N VAL A 87 -14.37 0.62 20.15
CA VAL A 87 -15.45 1.13 21.02
C VAL A 87 -16.27 2.22 20.30
N VAL A 88 -15.60 3.15 19.64
CA VAL A 88 -16.27 4.21 18.86
C VAL A 88 -17.09 3.62 17.71
N ALA A 89 -16.53 2.66 16.97
CA ALA A 89 -17.23 1.99 15.87
C ALA A 89 -18.50 1.24 16.33
N ALA A 90 -18.46 0.62 17.52
CA ALA A 90 -19.64 -0.01 18.11
C ALA A 90 -20.74 1.02 18.40
N GLN A 91 -20.40 2.19 18.89
CA GLN A 91 -21.38 3.24 19.14
C GLN A 91 -21.94 3.80 17.83
N VAL A 92 -21.09 4.12 16.86
CA VAL A 92 -21.52 4.55 15.52
C VAL A 92 -22.49 3.54 14.90
N ALA A 93 -22.20 2.24 15.04
CA ALA A 93 -23.07 1.19 14.52
C ALA A 93 -24.44 1.15 15.21
N ARG A 94 -24.53 1.48 16.51
CA ARG A 94 -25.83 1.64 17.22
C ARG A 94 -26.59 2.87 16.74
N ASP A 95 -25.90 4.01 16.60
CA ASP A 95 -26.52 5.28 16.19
C ASP A 95 -27.04 5.22 14.74
N LEU A 96 -26.46 4.33 13.92
CA LEU A 96 -26.86 4.06 12.54
C LEU A 96 -27.74 2.82 12.40
N GLU A 97 -28.39 2.35 13.48
CA GLU A 97 -29.24 1.17 13.43
C GLU A 97 -30.32 1.31 12.33
N GLY A 98 -30.43 0.28 11.47
CA GLY A 98 -31.37 0.27 10.35
C GLY A 98 -30.92 1.08 9.10
N GLN A 99 -29.77 1.75 9.16
CA GLN A 99 -29.28 2.58 8.05
C GLN A 99 -28.18 1.89 7.22
N PHE A 100 -27.73 0.69 7.58
CA PHE A 100 -26.76 -0.09 6.83
C PHE A 100 -27.07 -1.59 6.89
N ASP A 101 -26.61 -2.33 5.88
CA ASP A 101 -26.88 -3.76 5.72
C ASP A 101 -25.65 -4.63 5.92
N VAL A 102 -24.45 -4.08 5.75
CA VAL A 102 -23.18 -4.81 5.82
C VAL A 102 -22.09 -3.95 6.45
N ILE A 103 -21.20 -4.59 7.18
CA ILE A 103 -19.98 -3.98 7.73
C ILE A 103 -18.81 -4.46 6.89
N HIS A 104 -17.97 -3.52 6.42
CA HIS A 104 -16.77 -3.84 5.64
C HIS A 104 -15.55 -3.23 6.33
N ALA A 105 -14.66 -4.09 6.85
CA ALA A 105 -13.45 -3.69 7.56
C ALA A 105 -12.20 -4.01 6.73
N HIS A 106 -11.27 -3.05 6.63
CA HIS A 106 -10.08 -3.13 5.83
C HIS A 106 -8.82 -3.21 6.70
N ASP A 107 -8.06 -4.27 6.59
CA ASP A 107 -6.84 -4.57 7.32
C ASP A 107 -6.99 -4.63 8.85
N TRP A 108 -5.96 -5.12 9.51
CA TRP A 108 -5.95 -5.44 10.93
C TRP A 108 -6.30 -4.27 11.86
N LEU A 109 -5.97 -3.04 11.48
CA LEU A 109 -6.30 -1.84 12.27
C LEU A 109 -7.80 -1.63 12.49
N THR A 110 -8.63 -2.13 11.56
CA THR A 110 -10.09 -1.96 11.60
C THR A 110 -10.85 -3.22 11.98
N TYR A 111 -10.19 -4.36 12.14
CA TYR A 111 -10.87 -5.64 12.38
C TYR A 111 -11.60 -5.68 13.71
N TYR A 112 -11.02 -5.17 14.79
CA TYR A 112 -11.74 -5.07 16.07
C TYR A 112 -12.94 -4.13 16.00
N ALA A 113 -12.84 -3.05 15.22
CA ALA A 113 -13.98 -2.16 14.96
C ALA A 113 -15.10 -2.90 14.23
N GLY A 114 -14.78 -3.68 13.19
CA GLY A 114 -15.74 -4.52 12.47
C GLY A 114 -16.40 -5.55 13.38
N ILE A 115 -15.64 -6.24 14.24
CA ILE A 115 -16.17 -7.21 15.22
C ILE A 115 -17.12 -6.52 16.20
N ALA A 116 -16.72 -5.35 16.72
CA ALA A 116 -17.51 -4.59 17.69
C ALA A 116 -18.83 -4.10 17.07
N ALA A 117 -18.77 -3.56 15.85
CA ALA A 117 -19.96 -3.15 15.09
C ALA A 117 -20.90 -4.32 14.80
N LYS A 118 -20.37 -5.49 14.37
CA LYS A 118 -21.15 -6.72 14.16
C LYS A 118 -21.89 -7.15 15.43
N ARG A 119 -21.21 -7.12 16.57
CA ARG A 119 -21.80 -7.54 17.86
C ARG A 119 -23.00 -6.70 18.28
N VAL A 120 -22.99 -5.40 18.00
CA VAL A 120 -24.05 -4.49 18.44
C VAL A 120 -25.19 -4.36 17.44
N SER A 121 -24.91 -4.53 16.14
CA SER A 121 -25.91 -4.36 15.07
C SER A 121 -26.50 -5.68 14.55
N GLY A 122 -25.81 -6.81 14.79
CA GLY A 122 -26.18 -8.10 14.18
C GLY A 122 -25.94 -8.18 12.67
N LYS A 123 -25.38 -7.15 12.04
CA LYS A 123 -25.15 -7.10 10.59
C LYS A 123 -23.94 -7.95 10.20
N PRO A 124 -23.92 -8.52 8.98
CA PRO A 124 -22.81 -9.33 8.50
C PRO A 124 -21.52 -8.50 8.38
N LEU A 125 -20.40 -9.13 8.71
CA LEU A 125 -19.06 -8.55 8.63
C LEU A 125 -18.29 -9.16 7.47
N VAL A 126 -17.81 -8.31 6.56
CA VAL A 126 -16.82 -8.61 5.55
C VAL A 126 -15.50 -8.00 5.99
N VAL A 127 -14.42 -8.77 6.02
CA VAL A 127 -13.07 -8.23 6.20
C VAL A 127 -12.29 -8.33 4.89
N HIS A 128 -11.50 -7.29 4.62
CA HIS A 128 -10.68 -7.21 3.42
C HIS A 128 -9.21 -7.19 3.83
N MET A 129 -8.47 -8.22 3.42
CA MET A 129 -7.05 -8.37 3.71
C MET A 129 -6.23 -7.82 2.55
N HIS A 130 -5.58 -6.67 2.77
CA HIS A 130 -4.68 -6.07 1.79
C HIS A 130 -3.23 -6.54 1.93
N ALA A 131 -2.79 -6.86 3.15
CA ALA A 131 -1.49 -7.44 3.43
C ALA A 131 -1.53 -8.15 4.78
N THR A 132 -0.98 -9.35 4.85
CA THR A 132 -0.85 -10.11 6.11
C THR A 132 0.42 -9.70 6.85
N GLU A 133 0.50 -10.06 8.15
CA GLU A 133 1.73 -9.89 8.91
C GLU A 133 2.87 -10.72 8.31
N TYR A 134 2.59 -11.89 7.72
CA TYR A 134 3.59 -12.67 6.99
C TYR A 134 4.16 -11.96 5.76
N ASP A 135 3.37 -11.15 5.07
CA ASP A 135 3.87 -10.34 3.96
C ASP A 135 4.85 -9.26 4.45
N ARG A 136 4.58 -8.69 5.64
CA ARG A 136 5.38 -7.59 6.20
C ARG A 136 6.68 -8.04 6.84
N SER A 137 6.67 -9.16 7.55
CA SER A 137 7.76 -9.59 8.43
C SER A 137 8.31 -10.99 8.12
N GLY A 138 7.79 -11.67 7.11
CA GLY A 138 8.14 -13.08 6.84
C GLY A 138 7.76 -13.99 8.00
N GLU A 139 8.69 -14.83 8.44
CA GLU A 139 8.46 -15.74 9.57
C GLU A 139 8.59 -15.05 10.96
N ASN A 140 9.10 -13.82 11.01
CA ASN A 140 9.25 -13.06 12.27
C ASN A 140 8.01 -12.22 12.57
N VAL A 141 6.87 -12.87 12.70
CA VAL A 141 5.56 -12.22 12.85
C VAL A 141 5.41 -11.49 14.19
N ASN A 142 4.82 -10.31 14.16
CA ASN A 142 4.31 -9.65 15.36
C ASN A 142 3.08 -10.40 15.86
N THR A 143 3.20 -11.05 17.00
CA THR A 143 2.16 -11.94 17.56
C THR A 143 0.86 -11.19 17.89
N GLN A 144 0.92 -9.93 18.26
CA GLN A 144 -0.27 -9.10 18.54
C GLN A 144 -1.03 -8.77 17.24
N VAL A 145 -0.32 -8.36 16.19
CA VAL A 145 -0.92 -8.10 14.88
C VAL A 145 -1.52 -9.38 14.30
N TYR A 146 -0.76 -10.48 14.34
CA TYR A 146 -1.25 -11.80 13.91
C TYR A 146 -2.54 -12.21 14.64
N ALA A 147 -2.60 -12.00 15.96
CA ALA A 147 -3.79 -12.32 16.74
C ALA A 147 -5.01 -11.51 16.33
N ILE A 148 -4.84 -10.20 16.04
CA ILE A 148 -5.91 -9.33 15.57
C ILE A 148 -6.36 -9.75 14.16
N GLU A 149 -5.43 -10.00 13.24
CA GLU A 149 -5.73 -10.48 11.88
C GLU A 149 -6.53 -11.79 11.94
N ARG A 150 -6.04 -12.74 12.73
CA ARG A 150 -6.71 -14.03 12.91
C ARG A 150 -8.11 -13.86 13.50
N ALA A 151 -8.26 -13.08 14.56
CA ALA A 151 -9.56 -12.83 15.21
C ALA A 151 -10.55 -12.19 14.24
N GLY A 152 -10.12 -11.18 13.47
CA GLY A 152 -10.97 -10.51 12.48
C GLY A 152 -11.47 -11.45 11.39
N MET A 153 -10.56 -12.21 10.78
CA MET A 153 -10.91 -13.14 9.71
C MET A 153 -11.79 -14.29 10.19
N HIS A 154 -11.58 -14.82 11.40
CA HIS A 154 -12.47 -15.86 11.96
C HIS A 154 -13.85 -15.33 12.33
N ALA A 155 -13.97 -14.10 12.85
CA ALA A 155 -15.24 -13.47 13.21
C ALA A 155 -16.07 -12.99 12.01
N ALA A 156 -15.44 -12.73 10.86
CA ALA A 156 -16.09 -12.27 9.65
C ALA A 156 -17.01 -13.35 9.04
N ASP A 157 -18.04 -12.96 8.32
CA ASP A 157 -18.90 -13.84 7.53
C ASP A 157 -18.25 -14.17 6.18
N ARG A 158 -17.48 -13.21 5.63
CA ARG A 158 -16.65 -13.37 4.44
C ARG A 158 -15.31 -12.66 4.61
N VAL A 159 -14.28 -13.23 3.99
CA VAL A 159 -12.95 -12.65 3.90
C VAL A 159 -12.64 -12.38 2.44
N ILE A 160 -12.29 -11.15 2.10
CA ILE A 160 -11.78 -10.79 0.78
C ILE A 160 -10.26 -10.77 0.87
N ALA A 161 -9.61 -11.53 -0.02
CA ALA A 161 -8.17 -11.50 -0.23
C ALA A 161 -7.86 -10.82 -1.58
N VAL A 162 -6.85 -9.96 -1.62
CA VAL A 162 -6.50 -9.20 -2.83
C VAL A 162 -5.84 -10.04 -3.94
N SER A 163 -5.50 -11.29 -3.64
CA SER A 163 -4.92 -12.25 -4.59
C SER A 163 -5.10 -13.69 -4.09
N ASN A 164 -4.87 -14.67 -4.97
CA ASN A 164 -4.78 -16.07 -4.56
C ASN A 164 -3.53 -16.34 -3.71
N LEU A 165 -2.44 -15.59 -3.92
CA LEU A 165 -1.27 -15.61 -3.05
C LEU A 165 -1.68 -15.29 -1.60
N THR A 166 -2.36 -14.15 -1.39
CA THR A 166 -2.87 -13.75 -0.06
C THR A 166 -3.90 -14.75 0.46
N ARG A 167 -4.83 -15.23 -0.38
CA ARG A 167 -5.79 -16.26 -0.01
C ARG A 167 -5.12 -17.51 0.55
N ASN A 168 -4.07 -18.00 -0.09
CA ASN A 168 -3.34 -19.17 0.35
C ASN A 168 -2.61 -18.94 1.68
N ILE A 169 -2.06 -17.75 1.91
CA ILE A 169 -1.49 -17.38 3.22
C ILE A 169 -2.58 -17.41 4.29
N VAL A 170 -3.76 -16.83 4.03
CA VAL A 170 -4.87 -16.79 4.97
C VAL A 170 -5.36 -18.20 5.32
N ILE A 171 -5.44 -19.11 4.36
CA ILE A 171 -5.80 -20.51 4.62
C ILE A 171 -4.72 -21.22 5.46
N ASN A 172 -3.48 -21.16 5.00
CA ASN A 172 -2.41 -22.00 5.51
C ASN A 172 -1.81 -21.50 6.84
N ARG A 173 -1.78 -20.17 7.04
CA ARG A 173 -1.13 -19.54 8.20
C ARG A 173 -2.12 -19.10 9.28
N TYR A 174 -3.36 -18.76 8.90
CA TYR A 174 -4.37 -18.31 9.85
C TYR A 174 -5.47 -19.35 10.11
N GLY A 175 -5.52 -20.42 9.33
CA GLY A 175 -6.49 -21.50 9.48
C GLY A 175 -7.92 -21.08 9.16
N VAL A 176 -8.11 -20.09 8.28
CA VAL A 176 -9.44 -19.65 7.86
C VAL A 176 -9.99 -20.61 6.82
N PRO A 177 -11.23 -21.10 6.96
CA PRO A 177 -11.85 -22.02 5.99
C PRO A 177 -11.88 -21.44 4.58
N ALA A 178 -11.51 -22.23 3.58
CA ALA A 178 -11.36 -21.78 2.19
C ALA A 178 -12.65 -21.27 1.56
N GLU A 179 -13.80 -21.82 1.97
CA GLU A 179 -15.14 -21.43 1.52
C GLU A 179 -15.57 -20.07 2.05
N LYS A 180 -14.90 -19.55 3.06
CA LYS A 180 -15.13 -18.23 3.64
C LYS A 180 -14.40 -17.13 2.89
N ILE A 181 -13.39 -17.49 2.06
CA ILE A 181 -12.47 -16.55 1.45
C ILE A 181 -12.78 -16.40 -0.05
N VAL A 182 -12.91 -15.15 -0.49
CA VAL A 182 -13.09 -14.79 -1.90
C VAL A 182 -11.90 -13.95 -2.35
N THR A 183 -11.32 -14.29 -3.49
CA THR A 183 -10.27 -13.47 -4.12
C THR A 183 -10.90 -12.37 -4.95
N VAL A 184 -10.53 -11.11 -4.66
CA VAL A 184 -10.91 -9.93 -5.46
C VAL A 184 -9.65 -9.12 -5.73
N HIS A 185 -9.17 -9.19 -6.96
CA HIS A 185 -7.96 -8.50 -7.38
C HIS A 185 -8.15 -6.98 -7.36
N ASN A 186 -7.10 -6.25 -6.97
CA ASN A 186 -7.07 -4.80 -7.08
C ASN A 186 -6.98 -4.36 -8.55
N ALA A 187 -7.34 -3.11 -8.83
CA ALA A 187 -7.29 -2.52 -10.15
C ALA A 187 -6.82 -1.06 -10.09
N VAL A 188 -6.48 -0.51 -11.26
CA VAL A 188 -6.18 0.91 -11.45
C VAL A 188 -7.18 1.53 -12.41
N ARG A 189 -7.51 2.79 -12.21
CA ARG A 189 -8.33 3.54 -13.17
C ARG A 189 -7.48 3.94 -14.37
N PHE A 190 -8.01 3.74 -15.57
CA PHE A 190 -7.47 4.34 -16.78
C PHE A 190 -7.96 5.81 -16.86
N ALA A 191 -7.22 6.73 -16.22
CA ALA A 191 -7.44 8.15 -16.47
C ALA A 191 -6.68 8.54 -17.74
N GLN A 192 -7.35 9.24 -18.65
CA GLN A 192 -6.66 9.90 -19.77
C GLN A 192 -5.91 11.11 -19.21
N ASN A 193 -4.65 10.92 -18.85
CA ASN A 193 -3.81 12.03 -18.45
C ASN A 193 -3.20 12.65 -19.70
N SER A 194 -3.62 13.85 -20.03
CA SER A 194 -3.08 14.71 -21.09
C SER A 194 -1.84 15.50 -20.64
N SER A 195 -1.17 15.11 -19.57
CA SER A 195 0.05 15.78 -19.12
C SER A 195 1.16 15.59 -20.16
N LYS A 196 1.83 16.67 -20.56
CA LYS A 196 3.02 16.61 -21.43
C LYS A 196 4.04 15.69 -20.76
N VAL A 197 4.61 14.77 -21.57
CA VAL A 197 5.73 13.94 -21.11
C VAL A 197 6.86 14.88 -20.70
N PRO A 198 7.42 14.74 -19.49
CA PRO A 198 8.52 15.59 -19.05
C PRO A 198 9.74 15.39 -19.96
N GLU A 199 10.50 16.46 -20.21
CA GLU A 199 11.76 16.35 -20.94
C GLU A 199 12.79 15.62 -20.07
N ARG A 200 13.45 14.63 -20.66
CA ARG A 200 14.59 13.97 -20.02
C ARG A 200 15.81 14.86 -20.11
N GLY A 201 16.39 15.21 -18.97
CA GLY A 201 17.68 15.91 -18.90
C GLY A 201 18.90 15.02 -19.18
N VAL A 202 18.69 13.71 -19.45
CA VAL A 202 19.74 12.72 -19.69
C VAL A 202 19.36 11.80 -20.84
N THR A 203 20.37 11.32 -21.56
CA THR A 203 20.20 10.33 -22.65
C THR A 203 20.22 8.89 -22.16
N ASP A 204 20.70 8.68 -20.93
CA ASP A 204 20.80 7.36 -20.31
C ASP A 204 19.41 6.70 -20.20
N LYS A 205 19.34 5.39 -20.33
CA LYS A 205 18.14 4.62 -20.04
C LYS A 205 17.84 4.63 -18.54
N VAL A 206 16.57 4.60 -18.16
CA VAL A 206 16.14 4.69 -16.76
C VAL A 206 15.41 3.43 -16.34
N VAL A 207 15.95 2.75 -15.31
CA VAL A 207 15.32 1.61 -14.64
C VAL A 207 14.81 2.07 -13.28
N THR A 208 13.52 1.84 -13.02
CA THR A 208 12.85 2.40 -11.83
C THR A 208 12.35 1.31 -10.89
N PHE A 209 12.54 1.56 -9.59
CA PHE A 209 11.91 0.89 -8.46
C PHE A 209 11.00 1.90 -7.76
N LEU A 210 9.77 1.51 -7.45
CA LEU A 210 8.82 2.32 -6.67
C LEU A 210 8.23 1.49 -5.53
N GLY A 211 8.37 1.96 -4.31
CA GLY A 211 7.74 1.34 -3.16
C GLY A 211 8.40 1.71 -1.85
N ARG A 212 7.87 1.19 -0.75
CA ARG A 212 8.54 1.31 0.55
C ARG A 212 9.90 0.61 0.49
N ILE A 213 10.93 1.26 1.00
CA ILE A 213 12.27 0.67 1.02
C ILE A 213 12.41 -0.19 2.28
N THR A 214 11.79 -1.36 2.23
CA THR A 214 11.68 -2.36 3.31
C THR A 214 12.03 -3.73 2.77
N TYR A 215 12.31 -4.70 3.65
CA TYR A 215 12.60 -6.09 3.29
C TYR A 215 11.54 -6.68 2.34
N GLN A 216 10.27 -6.44 2.61
CA GLN A 216 9.16 -6.93 1.80
C GLN A 216 9.25 -6.57 0.31
N LYS A 217 9.76 -5.37 0.00
CA LYS A 217 9.85 -4.85 -1.37
C LYS A 217 11.14 -5.23 -2.10
N GLY A 218 12.08 -5.87 -1.42
CA GLY A 218 13.28 -6.45 -2.01
C GLY A 218 14.28 -5.45 -2.61
N PRO A 219 14.57 -4.30 -1.95
CA PRO A 219 15.46 -3.29 -2.52
C PRO A 219 16.88 -3.81 -2.74
N ASP A 220 17.35 -4.76 -1.93
CA ASP A 220 18.68 -5.36 -2.09
C ASP A 220 18.79 -6.11 -3.43
N TYR A 221 17.77 -6.85 -3.83
CA TYR A 221 17.76 -7.58 -5.11
C TYR A 221 17.79 -6.62 -6.30
N PHE A 222 17.12 -5.47 -6.19
CA PHE A 222 17.20 -4.41 -7.19
C PHE A 222 18.62 -3.86 -7.34
N VAL A 223 19.29 -3.57 -6.22
CA VAL A 223 20.67 -3.04 -6.22
C VAL A 223 21.66 -4.05 -6.76
N GLU A 224 21.55 -5.32 -6.36
CA GLU A 224 22.44 -6.37 -6.87
C GLU A 224 22.25 -6.60 -8.38
N ALA A 225 21.00 -6.59 -8.87
CA ALA A 225 20.72 -6.68 -10.29
C ALA A 225 21.28 -5.47 -11.06
N ALA A 226 21.12 -4.26 -10.51
CA ALA A 226 21.66 -3.03 -11.09
C ALA A 226 23.18 -3.09 -11.28
N ALA A 227 23.91 -3.59 -10.27
CA ALA A 227 25.36 -3.76 -10.37
C ALA A 227 25.77 -4.72 -11.49
N LYS A 228 24.94 -5.76 -11.76
CA LYS A 228 25.19 -6.70 -12.87
C LYS A 228 24.83 -6.09 -14.22
N VAL A 229 23.75 -5.32 -14.31
CA VAL A 229 23.32 -4.61 -15.53
C VAL A 229 24.40 -3.61 -15.95
N LEU A 230 24.92 -2.79 -15.03
CA LEU A 230 25.93 -1.76 -15.31
C LEU A 230 27.24 -2.31 -15.88
N LYS A 231 27.59 -3.57 -15.60
CA LYS A 231 28.74 -4.24 -16.22
C LYS A 231 28.58 -4.45 -17.73
N ARG A 232 27.34 -4.45 -18.24
CA ARG A 232 27.03 -4.72 -19.66
C ARG A 232 26.46 -3.50 -20.39
N VAL A 233 25.77 -2.62 -19.67
CA VAL A 233 25.15 -1.41 -20.19
C VAL A 233 25.54 -0.26 -19.25
N PRO A 234 26.63 0.48 -19.56
CA PRO A 234 27.09 1.57 -18.69
C PRO A 234 26.15 2.80 -18.72
N ASP A 235 25.42 2.99 -19.81
CA ASP A 235 24.54 4.15 -20.03
C ASP A 235 23.13 3.91 -19.50
N VAL A 236 23.05 3.47 -18.23
CA VAL A 236 21.80 3.23 -17.51
C VAL A 236 21.85 3.94 -16.17
N ARG A 237 20.72 4.52 -15.78
CA ARG A 237 20.48 5.07 -14.44
C ARG A 237 19.41 4.28 -13.73
N PHE A 238 19.57 4.13 -12.43
CA PHE A 238 18.62 3.46 -11.55
C PHE A 238 17.97 4.49 -10.65
N VAL A 239 16.64 4.52 -10.66
CA VAL A 239 15.83 5.41 -9.81
C VAL A 239 15.15 4.57 -8.75
N MET A 240 15.38 4.89 -7.48
CA MET A 240 14.70 4.27 -6.35
C MET A 240 13.81 5.31 -5.68
N ALA A 241 12.50 5.16 -5.91
CA ALA A 241 11.48 6.05 -5.39
C ALA A 241 10.79 5.42 -4.18
N GLY A 242 10.83 6.12 -3.05
CA GLY A 242 10.22 5.70 -1.80
C GLY A 242 11.05 6.04 -0.58
N SER A 243 10.54 5.64 0.57
CA SER A 243 11.21 5.73 1.87
C SER A 243 11.01 4.43 2.66
N GLY A 244 11.80 4.21 3.70
CA GLY A 244 11.68 3.04 4.56
C GLY A 244 12.92 2.80 5.41
N ASP A 245 12.80 1.83 6.30
CA ASP A 245 13.83 1.47 7.29
C ASP A 245 15.15 0.97 6.65
N MET A 246 15.10 0.43 5.44
CA MET A 246 16.28 -0.04 4.72
C MET A 246 16.98 1.06 3.90
N MET A 247 16.50 2.31 3.84
CA MET A 247 17.09 3.37 3.01
C MET A 247 18.59 3.53 3.26
N ASN A 248 19.00 3.68 4.52
CA ASN A 248 20.40 3.85 4.88
C ASN A 248 21.27 2.62 4.55
N HIS A 249 20.68 1.42 4.64
CA HIS A 249 21.34 0.17 4.27
C HIS A 249 21.59 0.13 2.76
N VAL A 250 20.56 0.45 1.97
CA VAL A 250 20.62 0.46 0.50
C VAL A 250 21.61 1.50 -0.02
N ILE A 251 21.63 2.73 0.51
CA ILE A 251 22.60 3.76 0.12
C ILE A 251 24.03 3.28 0.37
N ARG A 252 24.29 2.69 1.54
CA ARG A 252 25.62 2.10 1.83
C ARG A 252 25.97 0.94 0.90
N ARG A 253 24.98 0.11 0.52
CA ARG A 253 25.21 -1.00 -0.41
C ARG A 253 25.58 -0.49 -1.81
N VAL A 254 24.85 0.48 -2.34
CA VAL A 254 25.12 1.16 -3.62
C VAL A 254 26.53 1.76 -3.63
N ALA A 255 26.92 2.44 -2.55
CA ALA A 255 28.28 3.01 -2.42
C ALA A 255 29.38 1.92 -2.39
N ARG A 256 29.17 0.83 -1.65
CA ARG A 256 30.13 -0.30 -1.60
C ARG A 256 30.31 -1.00 -2.95
N LEU A 257 29.26 -1.03 -3.76
CA LEU A 257 29.31 -1.59 -5.12
C LEU A 257 29.95 -0.64 -6.15
N GLY A 258 30.24 0.61 -5.76
CA GLY A 258 30.87 1.61 -6.62
C GLY A 258 29.95 2.10 -7.74
N ILE A 259 28.63 2.09 -7.54
CA ILE A 259 27.62 2.46 -8.54
C ILE A 259 26.78 3.67 -8.13
N ALA A 260 27.23 4.44 -7.16
CA ALA A 260 26.46 5.56 -6.59
C ALA A 260 26.17 6.68 -7.61
N ASP A 261 27.06 6.90 -8.57
CA ASP A 261 26.91 7.88 -9.68
C ASP A 261 25.80 7.49 -10.67
N ARG A 262 25.34 6.24 -10.64
CA ARG A 262 24.27 5.70 -11.48
C ARG A 262 22.96 5.52 -10.75
N PHE A 263 22.90 5.82 -9.43
CA PHE A 263 21.71 5.73 -8.62
C PHE A 263 21.13 7.10 -8.25
N HIS A 264 19.81 7.22 -8.34
CA HIS A 264 19.06 8.38 -7.88
C HIS A 264 17.99 7.95 -6.90
N PHE A 265 18.03 8.52 -5.68
CA PHE A 265 17.06 8.30 -4.62
C PHE A 265 16.12 9.53 -4.56
N THR A 266 14.86 9.36 -4.94
CA THR A 266 13.92 10.49 -5.01
C THR A 266 13.27 10.82 -3.67
N GLY A 267 13.36 9.90 -2.68
CA GLY A 267 12.46 9.94 -1.55
C GLY A 267 11.03 9.53 -1.92
N PHE A 268 10.09 9.87 -1.07
CA PHE A 268 8.68 9.52 -1.25
C PHE A 268 8.02 10.40 -2.31
N LEU A 269 7.42 9.78 -3.33
CA LEU A 269 6.67 10.47 -4.40
C LEU A 269 5.16 10.28 -4.22
N ARG A 270 4.36 11.26 -4.66
CA ARG A 270 2.89 11.24 -4.60
C ARG A 270 2.24 11.68 -5.91
N GLY A 271 1.07 11.13 -6.18
CA GLY A 271 0.18 11.60 -7.23
C GLY A 271 0.85 11.77 -8.58
N GLU A 272 0.89 13.00 -9.07
CA GLU A 272 1.44 13.33 -10.40
C GLU A 272 2.95 13.07 -10.52
N ASP A 273 3.71 13.17 -9.44
CA ASP A 273 5.16 12.93 -9.49
C ASP A 273 5.48 11.44 -9.73
N VAL A 274 4.64 10.53 -9.22
CA VAL A 274 4.73 9.10 -9.55
C VAL A 274 4.47 8.89 -11.04
N HIS A 275 3.47 9.55 -11.60
CA HIS A 275 3.16 9.46 -13.02
C HIS A 275 4.29 10.01 -13.89
N LYS A 276 4.85 11.18 -13.55
CA LYS A 276 6.02 11.76 -14.24
C LYS A 276 7.23 10.84 -14.17
N MET A 277 7.49 10.23 -13.03
CA MET A 277 8.59 9.27 -12.86
C MET A 277 8.40 8.08 -13.81
N PHE A 278 7.20 7.50 -13.90
CA PHE A 278 6.96 6.41 -14.86
C PHE A 278 7.11 6.86 -16.31
N GLN A 279 6.66 8.06 -16.68
CA GLN A 279 6.85 8.60 -18.03
C GLN A 279 8.33 8.77 -18.41
N LEU A 280 9.21 8.95 -17.42
CA LEU A 280 10.67 9.04 -17.61
C LEU A 280 11.36 7.67 -17.58
N SER A 281 10.65 6.60 -17.22
CA SER A 281 11.22 5.26 -17.05
C SER A 281 11.20 4.48 -18.37
N ASP A 282 12.24 3.70 -18.61
CA ASP A 282 12.31 2.74 -19.72
C ASP A 282 11.89 1.33 -19.25
N VAL A 283 12.14 0.99 -17.99
CA VAL A 283 11.77 -0.29 -17.37
C VAL A 283 11.40 -0.06 -15.91
N TYR A 284 10.32 -0.69 -15.47
CA TYR A 284 9.96 -0.76 -14.06
C TYR A 284 10.24 -2.16 -13.50
N VAL A 285 10.87 -2.22 -12.33
CA VAL A 285 11.25 -3.47 -11.67
C VAL A 285 10.66 -3.54 -10.27
N MET A 286 9.91 -4.61 -9.98
CA MET A 286 9.32 -4.90 -8.66
C MET A 286 9.82 -6.27 -8.14
N PRO A 287 10.97 -6.32 -7.47
CA PRO A 287 11.57 -7.56 -6.99
C PRO A 287 11.10 -7.90 -5.57
N SER A 288 9.80 -7.74 -5.30
CA SER A 288 9.23 -7.94 -3.97
C SER A 288 9.38 -9.38 -3.48
N VAL A 289 9.78 -9.54 -2.22
CA VAL A 289 9.88 -10.84 -1.52
C VAL A 289 8.49 -11.43 -1.30
N SER A 290 7.54 -10.59 -0.90
CA SER A 290 6.12 -10.92 -0.82
C SER A 290 5.30 -9.68 -1.15
N GLU A 291 4.52 -9.76 -2.22
CA GLU A 291 3.66 -8.67 -2.65
C GLU A 291 2.21 -9.17 -2.69
N PRO A 292 1.37 -8.77 -1.74
CA PRO A 292 -0.02 -9.25 -1.69
C PRO A 292 -0.78 -9.05 -2.99
N PHE A 293 -0.61 -7.90 -3.63
CA PHE A 293 -1.07 -7.67 -5.00
C PHE A 293 -0.01 -6.94 -5.83
N GLY A 294 0.24 -5.64 -5.57
CA GLY A 294 1.16 -4.79 -6.33
C GLY A 294 0.43 -3.96 -7.38
N ILE A 295 0.04 -2.73 -7.01
CA ILE A 295 -0.64 -1.79 -7.93
C ILE A 295 0.36 -1.10 -8.85
N SER A 296 1.56 -0.82 -8.38
CA SER A 296 2.58 -0.06 -9.11
C SER A 296 2.98 -0.63 -10.50
N PRO A 297 3.01 -1.96 -10.76
CA PRO A 297 3.19 -2.47 -12.11
C PRO A 297 2.06 -2.06 -13.07
N LEU A 298 0.81 -2.02 -12.58
CA LEU A 298 -0.33 -1.57 -13.39
C LEU A 298 -0.22 -0.07 -13.72
N GLU A 299 0.27 0.73 -12.77
CA GLU A 299 0.52 2.18 -12.97
C GLU A 299 1.65 2.41 -13.97
N ALA A 300 2.73 1.62 -13.92
CA ALA A 300 3.83 1.66 -14.88
C ALA A 300 3.34 1.29 -16.29
N MET A 301 2.60 0.19 -16.44
CA MET A 301 2.03 -0.24 -17.72
C MET A 301 1.06 0.80 -18.29
N ARG A 302 0.29 1.48 -17.46
CA ARG A 302 -0.55 2.61 -17.89
C ARG A 302 0.25 3.75 -18.51
N SER A 303 1.51 3.89 -18.10
CA SER A 303 2.47 4.86 -18.66
C SER A 303 3.31 4.29 -19.81
N ASN A 304 2.92 3.15 -20.38
CA ASN A 304 3.63 2.39 -21.43
C ASN A 304 5.05 1.95 -21.02
N VAL A 305 5.27 1.71 -19.75
CA VAL A 305 6.56 1.23 -19.23
C VAL A 305 6.50 -0.29 -19.10
N PRO A 306 7.41 -1.04 -19.73
CA PRO A 306 7.51 -2.49 -19.55
C PRO A 306 7.88 -2.81 -18.11
N VAL A 307 7.31 -3.92 -17.58
CA VAL A 307 7.43 -4.28 -16.18
C VAL A 307 8.09 -5.64 -15.99
N ILE A 308 9.01 -5.70 -15.04
CA ILE A 308 9.62 -6.93 -14.55
C ILE A 308 9.18 -7.09 -13.10
N ILE A 309 8.49 -8.19 -12.79
CA ILE A 309 7.88 -8.40 -11.49
C ILE A 309 8.32 -9.71 -10.85
N SER A 310 8.29 -9.74 -9.53
CA SER A 310 8.46 -10.97 -8.78
C SER A 310 7.28 -11.91 -9.03
N LYS A 311 7.57 -13.22 -9.19
CA LYS A 311 6.55 -14.28 -9.19
C LYS A 311 5.80 -14.35 -7.85
N GLN A 312 6.45 -13.90 -6.76
CA GLN A 312 5.90 -13.83 -5.41
C GLN A 312 5.03 -12.58 -5.19
N SER A 313 4.21 -12.24 -6.20
CA SER A 313 3.29 -11.11 -6.16
C SER A 313 1.91 -11.50 -6.70
N GLY A 314 0.86 -10.97 -6.06
CA GLY A 314 -0.52 -11.24 -6.50
C GLY A 314 -0.83 -10.67 -7.89
N VAL A 315 -0.18 -9.57 -8.28
CA VAL A 315 -0.34 -9.00 -9.62
C VAL A 315 0.19 -9.93 -10.72
N ALA A 316 1.11 -10.85 -10.40
CA ALA A 316 1.58 -11.87 -11.33
C ALA A 316 0.47 -12.83 -11.77
N GLU A 317 -0.63 -12.92 -11.02
CA GLU A 317 -1.79 -13.75 -11.36
C GLU A 317 -2.60 -13.18 -12.55
N VAL A 318 -2.53 -11.86 -12.77
CA VAL A 318 -3.37 -11.12 -13.74
C VAL A 318 -2.59 -10.45 -14.86
N LEU A 319 -1.27 -10.40 -14.79
CA LEU A 319 -0.43 -9.79 -15.82
C LEU A 319 0.21 -10.85 -16.72
N ASP A 320 -0.38 -11.14 -17.87
CA ASP A 320 0.14 -12.14 -18.81
C ASP A 320 1.41 -11.66 -19.54
N TYR A 321 1.52 -10.36 -19.81
CA TYR A 321 2.62 -9.77 -20.59
C TYR A 321 3.78 -9.22 -19.76
N ALA A 322 3.71 -9.31 -18.43
CA ALA A 322 4.83 -8.95 -17.56
C ALA A 322 5.90 -10.04 -17.56
N VAL A 323 7.17 -9.64 -17.50
CA VAL A 323 8.23 -10.61 -17.25
C VAL A 323 8.26 -10.96 -15.77
N LYS A 324 8.12 -12.23 -15.46
CA LYS A 324 8.01 -12.76 -14.10
C LYS A 324 9.29 -13.53 -13.75
N VAL A 325 9.98 -13.09 -12.69
CA VAL A 325 11.22 -13.71 -12.18
C VAL A 325 11.06 -14.04 -10.71
N ASP A 326 11.85 -14.98 -10.22
CA ASP A 326 11.93 -15.18 -8.77
C ASP A 326 12.77 -14.05 -8.17
N TYR A 327 12.33 -13.43 -7.05
CA TYR A 327 12.98 -12.24 -6.50
C TYR A 327 14.44 -12.49 -6.12
N TRP A 328 14.79 -13.71 -5.73
CA TRP A 328 16.16 -14.12 -5.36
C TRP A 328 17.07 -14.38 -6.56
N ASP A 329 16.50 -14.59 -7.76
CA ASP A 329 17.28 -14.83 -8.97
C ASP A 329 17.73 -13.50 -9.58
N VAL A 330 18.77 -12.94 -8.95
CA VAL A 330 19.37 -11.66 -9.35
C VAL A 330 19.96 -11.73 -10.76
N ASP A 331 20.41 -12.91 -11.19
CA ASP A 331 20.98 -13.10 -12.55
C ASP A 331 19.89 -13.04 -13.61
N ALA A 332 18.78 -13.71 -13.39
CA ALA A 332 17.61 -13.62 -14.27
C ALA A 332 17.08 -12.17 -14.28
N LEU A 333 16.94 -11.53 -13.11
CA LEU A 333 16.49 -10.15 -13.01
C LEU A 333 17.37 -9.18 -13.80
N ALA A 334 18.67 -9.33 -13.72
CA ALA A 334 19.63 -8.53 -14.51
C ALA A 334 19.54 -8.84 -16.01
N ALA A 335 19.43 -10.11 -16.39
CA ALA A 335 19.36 -10.55 -17.80
C ALA A 335 18.12 -10.00 -18.51
N VAL A 336 16.94 -10.08 -17.88
CA VAL A 336 15.70 -9.56 -18.48
C VAL A 336 15.67 -8.03 -18.52
N SER A 337 16.22 -7.35 -17.49
CA SER A 337 16.42 -5.90 -17.50
C SER A 337 17.27 -5.46 -18.67
N TYR A 338 18.42 -6.15 -18.89
CA TYR A 338 19.31 -5.89 -20.01
C TYR A 338 18.61 -6.06 -21.36
N THR A 339 17.81 -7.09 -21.54
CA THR A 339 17.07 -7.34 -22.79
C THR A 339 16.12 -6.20 -23.12
N HIS A 340 15.35 -5.72 -22.13
CA HIS A 340 14.41 -4.60 -22.31
C HIS A 340 15.07 -3.26 -22.56
N LEU A 341 16.28 -3.04 -22.03
CA LEU A 341 17.03 -1.81 -22.25
C LEU A 341 17.64 -1.71 -23.65
N ARG A 342 17.78 -2.84 -24.38
CA ARG A 342 18.31 -2.90 -25.74
C ARG A 342 17.23 -2.93 -26.82
N ALA A 343 15.99 -3.24 -26.46
CA ALA A 343 14.84 -3.22 -27.37
C ALA A 343 14.35 -1.78 -27.60
#